data_f587bf4b3100ffc5638b57f91d37acaf
#
_entry.id   f587bf4b3100ffc5638b57f91d37acaf
#
_cell.length_a   1.000
_cell.length_b   1.000
_cell.length_c   1.000
_cell.angle_alpha   90.00
_cell.angle_beta   90.00
_cell.angle_gamma   90.00
#
_symmetry.space_group_name_H-M   'P 1'
#
loop_
_entity.id
_entity.type
_entity.pdbx_description
1 polymer ?
#
loop_
_entity_poly.entity_id
_entity_poly.type
_entity_poly.pdbx_seq_one_letter_code
_entity_poly.pdbx_strand_id
1 'polypeptide(L)'
;MHLKWLPLSMLFFLACAVNVHPAEFYQGKTIRVIVGGSAGGGFDIYTRAMARHMGKHIPGNPTLIVENMTGAGTLIAAKYLHSSAKPDGLSFGIFNGALILSGALGNKSVDFDMRELEYLGVPVQDSTVCALRKESGVTNMDQWFAAKTPIKLGGLSPGNSTSDVARVLSTSLNLPIQLVEGYKGTNEIRLAADAGELHGACWAWETLKVAWANAIPAGEVNVVLQVTAKKIPELASVPMALELAKTEEARLLLKAGAIDPAAIVRVYVTTPRTPKDRLQILRSAFARTLTDPEFVAEAKKATLDINPLNGDEVKKIVDDLFKLSPGVKNKLAGILAAK
;
A
#
# COMPACT_ATOMS: atom_id res chain seq x y z
N MET A 1 71.22 47.64 4.27
CA MET A 1 70.41 46.52 3.82
C MET A 1 69.07 46.61 4.55
N HIS A 2 68.02 47.17 3.91
CA HIS A 2 66.70 47.38 4.50
C HIS A 2 65.75 46.35 3.89
N LEU A 3 65.33 45.37 4.71
CA LEU A 3 64.34 44.33 4.36
C LEU A 3 62.96 44.96 4.53
N LYS A 4 62.20 45.13 3.43
CA LYS A 4 60.81 45.62 3.40
C LYS A 4 59.89 44.43 3.68
N TRP A 5 59.11 44.51 4.73
CA TRP A 5 58.01 43.59 5.03
C TRP A 5 56.78 43.99 4.20
N LEU A 6 56.29 43.07 3.35
CA LEU A 6 54.95 43.16 2.73
C LEU A 6 53.92 42.60 3.69
N PRO A 7 52.77 43.24 3.90
CA PRO A 7 51.66 42.65 4.65
C PRO A 7 50.89 41.65 3.76
N LEU A 8 50.76 40.43 4.23
CA LEU A 8 49.95 39.38 3.63
C LEU A 8 48.49 39.66 3.94
N SER A 9 47.74 40.22 2.98
CA SER A 9 46.30 40.47 3.09
C SER A 9 45.55 39.13 3.01
N MET A 10 45.08 38.65 4.13
CA MET A 10 44.25 37.46 4.26
C MET A 10 42.83 37.79 3.79
N LEU A 11 42.49 37.41 2.56
CA LEU A 11 41.16 37.54 1.99
C LEU A 11 40.24 36.50 2.68
N PHE A 12 39.41 36.97 3.60
CA PHE A 12 38.34 36.16 4.21
C PHE A 12 37.21 36.02 3.18
N PHE A 13 37.14 34.88 2.50
CA PHE A 13 35.96 34.52 1.71
C PHE A 13 34.81 34.20 2.70
N LEU A 14 33.92 35.18 2.89
CA LEU A 14 32.68 34.99 3.59
C LEU A 14 31.75 34.15 2.69
N ALA A 15 31.72 32.84 2.91
CA ALA A 15 30.73 31.96 2.26
C ALA A 15 29.34 32.32 2.80
N CYS A 16 28.63 33.21 2.10
CA CYS A 16 27.20 33.42 2.33
C CYS A 16 26.48 32.09 2.03
N ALA A 17 26.14 31.35 3.05
CA ALA A 17 25.16 30.28 2.95
C ALA A 17 23.82 30.94 2.54
N VAL A 18 23.48 30.85 1.26
CA VAL A 18 22.16 31.26 0.76
C VAL A 18 21.16 30.27 1.36
N ASN A 19 20.49 30.68 2.43
CA ASN A 19 19.31 29.99 2.93
C ASN A 19 18.17 30.20 1.92
N VAL A 20 18.11 29.33 0.89
CA VAL A 20 16.97 29.31 -0.01
C VAL A 20 15.75 28.91 0.81
N HIS A 21 14.82 29.83 0.98
CA HIS A 21 13.58 29.55 1.68
C HIS A 21 12.86 28.39 0.97
N PRO A 22 12.31 27.41 1.69
CA PRO A 22 11.63 26.24 1.06
C PRO A 22 10.56 26.63 0.05
N ALA A 23 9.91 27.79 0.23
CA ALA A 23 8.95 28.35 -0.71
C ALA A 23 9.56 28.71 -2.07
N GLU A 24 10.83 29.18 -2.10
CA GLU A 24 11.53 29.56 -3.33
C GLU A 24 12.03 28.33 -4.08
N PHE A 25 12.29 27.22 -3.36
CA PHE A 25 12.85 26.02 -3.98
C PHE A 25 11.95 25.41 -5.04
N TYR A 26 10.64 25.31 -4.80
CA TYR A 26 9.69 24.64 -5.71
C TYR A 26 9.14 25.57 -6.81
N GLN A 27 9.39 26.90 -6.72
CA GLN A 27 8.90 27.85 -7.71
C GLN A 27 9.47 27.56 -9.09
N GLY A 28 8.59 27.41 -10.09
CA GLY A 28 8.96 27.06 -11.47
C GLY A 28 9.59 25.68 -11.65
N LYS A 29 9.53 24.82 -10.64
CA LYS A 29 10.02 23.44 -10.74
C LYS A 29 8.93 22.48 -11.20
N THR A 30 9.39 21.34 -11.69
CA THR A 30 8.57 20.17 -12.00
C THR A 30 8.91 19.06 -11.01
N ILE A 31 7.89 18.47 -10.41
CA ILE A 31 7.99 17.27 -9.58
C ILE A 31 7.57 16.07 -10.42
N ARG A 32 8.42 15.05 -10.49
CA ARG A 32 8.13 13.78 -11.14
C ARG A 32 7.43 12.85 -10.17
N VAL A 33 6.27 12.35 -10.57
CA VAL A 33 5.49 11.39 -9.76
C VAL A 33 5.53 10.03 -10.44
N ILE A 34 6.34 9.13 -9.91
CA ILE A 34 6.59 7.80 -10.47
C ILE A 34 5.49 6.83 -10.05
N VAL A 35 4.86 6.17 -11.01
CA VAL A 35 3.80 5.18 -10.77
C VAL A 35 4.30 3.79 -11.17
N GLY A 36 4.41 2.88 -10.21
CA GLY A 36 4.82 1.50 -10.44
C GLY A 36 3.80 0.65 -11.24
N GLY A 37 2.63 1.18 -11.51
CA GLY A 37 1.56 0.52 -12.25
C GLY A 37 1.40 1.05 -13.68
N SER A 38 0.64 0.31 -14.50
CA SER A 38 0.29 0.72 -15.85
C SER A 38 -0.68 1.90 -15.86
N ALA A 39 -0.65 2.68 -16.95
CA ALA A 39 -1.62 3.75 -17.18
C ALA A 39 -3.06 3.21 -17.14
N GLY A 40 -3.96 3.95 -16.51
CA GLY A 40 -5.36 3.56 -16.31
C GLY A 40 -5.58 2.50 -15.21
N GLY A 41 -4.52 1.99 -14.57
CA GLY A 41 -4.63 1.13 -13.39
C GLY A 41 -4.91 1.91 -12.12
N GLY A 42 -5.29 1.21 -11.03
CA GLY A 42 -5.68 1.86 -9.77
C GLY A 42 -4.63 2.80 -9.19
N PHE A 43 -3.34 2.46 -9.26
CA PHE A 43 -2.25 3.35 -8.83
C PHE A 43 -2.17 4.61 -9.68
N ASP A 44 -2.32 4.47 -11.00
CA ASP A 44 -2.25 5.58 -11.94
C ASP A 44 -3.44 6.54 -11.78
N ILE A 45 -4.65 6.01 -11.65
CA ILE A 45 -5.87 6.81 -11.48
C ILE A 45 -5.79 7.65 -10.19
N TYR A 46 -5.45 7.04 -9.03
CA TYR A 46 -5.24 7.77 -7.79
C TYR A 46 -4.16 8.82 -7.91
N THR A 47 -3.02 8.47 -8.51
CA THR A 47 -1.88 9.38 -8.64
C THR A 47 -2.20 10.57 -9.51
N ARG A 48 -2.89 10.37 -10.65
CA ARG A 48 -3.29 11.48 -11.52
C ARG A 48 -4.32 12.38 -10.87
N ALA A 49 -5.27 11.82 -10.13
CA ALA A 49 -6.23 12.61 -9.36
C ALA A 49 -5.49 13.47 -8.32
N MET A 50 -4.60 12.87 -7.53
CA MET A 50 -3.79 13.60 -6.54
C MET A 50 -2.88 14.66 -7.18
N ALA A 51 -2.22 14.34 -8.29
CA ALA A 51 -1.29 15.26 -8.95
C ALA A 51 -1.96 16.54 -9.47
N ARG A 52 -3.23 16.48 -9.86
CA ARG A 52 -4.01 17.66 -10.28
C ARG A 52 -4.24 18.67 -9.15
N HIS A 53 -4.29 18.19 -7.91
CA HIS A 53 -4.61 19.04 -6.75
C HIS A 53 -3.42 19.31 -5.82
N MET A 54 -2.41 18.42 -5.80
CA MET A 54 -1.33 18.49 -4.81
C MET A 54 -0.40 19.69 -5.02
N GLY A 55 -0.18 20.12 -6.27
CA GLY A 55 0.72 21.24 -6.59
C GLY A 55 0.36 22.52 -5.84
N LYS A 56 -0.93 22.86 -5.74
CA LYS A 56 -1.40 24.08 -5.04
C LYS A 56 -1.15 24.06 -3.53
N HIS A 57 -0.86 22.89 -2.96
CA HIS A 57 -0.52 22.73 -1.54
C HIS A 57 0.99 22.74 -1.27
N ILE A 58 1.83 22.80 -2.33
CA ILE A 58 3.27 22.93 -2.23
C ILE A 58 3.66 24.40 -2.45
N PRO A 59 4.45 25.01 -1.56
CA PRO A 59 4.93 26.39 -1.77
C PRO A 59 5.62 26.54 -3.12
N GLY A 60 5.30 27.60 -3.86
CA GLY A 60 5.81 27.80 -5.22
C GLY A 60 5.00 27.11 -6.32
N ASN A 61 3.94 26.37 -5.97
CA ASN A 61 2.98 25.75 -6.88
C ASN A 61 3.63 25.03 -8.09
N PRO A 62 4.50 24.01 -7.83
CA PRO A 62 5.21 23.31 -8.89
C PRO A 62 4.24 22.47 -9.75
N THR A 63 4.63 22.23 -10.99
CA THR A 63 3.93 21.28 -11.86
C THR A 63 4.24 19.84 -11.45
N LEU A 64 3.23 18.98 -11.33
CA LEU A 64 3.41 17.55 -11.10
C LEU A 64 3.22 16.78 -12.41
N ILE A 65 4.22 16.00 -12.82
CA ILE A 65 4.16 15.13 -14.01
C ILE A 65 4.15 13.68 -13.57
N VAL A 66 3.11 12.95 -14.00
CA VAL A 66 2.93 11.52 -13.66
C VAL A 66 3.55 10.65 -14.74
N GLU A 67 4.47 9.78 -14.34
CA GLU A 67 5.22 8.88 -15.21
C GLU A 67 5.03 7.42 -14.77
N ASN A 68 4.55 6.57 -15.68
CA ASN A 68 4.39 5.15 -15.39
C ASN A 68 5.72 4.41 -15.61
N MET A 69 6.17 3.69 -14.56
CA MET A 69 7.38 2.87 -14.56
C MET A 69 7.02 1.46 -14.12
N THR A 70 6.54 0.67 -15.07
CA THR A 70 6.03 -0.68 -14.83
C THR A 70 7.14 -1.72 -14.75
N GLY A 71 6.82 -2.87 -14.14
CA GLY A 71 7.66 -4.07 -14.19
C GLY A 71 7.95 -4.68 -12.82
N ALA A 72 8.20 -5.99 -12.83
CA ALA A 72 8.51 -6.81 -11.66
C ALA A 72 7.59 -6.56 -10.45
N GLY A 73 6.26 -6.49 -10.69
CA GLY A 73 5.31 -6.24 -9.60
C GLY A 73 5.52 -4.89 -8.89
N THR A 74 5.93 -3.85 -9.64
CA THR A 74 6.28 -2.48 -9.18
C THR A 74 7.68 -2.32 -8.57
N LEU A 75 8.47 -3.38 -8.49
CA LEU A 75 9.82 -3.34 -7.92
C LEU A 75 10.75 -2.37 -8.67
N ILE A 76 10.59 -2.23 -10.01
CA ILE A 76 11.39 -1.30 -10.82
C ILE A 76 11.17 0.14 -10.35
N ALA A 77 9.92 0.55 -10.12
CA ALA A 77 9.62 1.89 -9.61
C ALA A 77 10.16 2.09 -8.18
N ALA A 78 9.99 1.11 -7.29
CA ALA A 78 10.52 1.17 -5.93
C ALA A 78 12.05 1.31 -5.93
N LYS A 79 12.76 0.52 -6.74
CA LYS A 79 14.22 0.59 -6.90
C LYS A 79 14.68 1.92 -7.49
N TYR A 80 13.95 2.44 -8.48
CA TYR A 80 14.23 3.76 -9.05
C TYR A 80 14.15 4.86 -7.97
N LEU A 81 13.07 4.88 -7.17
CA LEU A 81 12.87 5.85 -6.10
C LEU A 81 13.93 5.71 -4.99
N HIS A 82 14.36 4.48 -4.67
CA HIS A 82 15.38 4.25 -3.66
C HIS A 82 16.78 4.64 -4.14
N SER A 83 17.19 4.22 -5.35
CA SER A 83 18.60 4.19 -5.74
C SER A 83 18.97 5.13 -6.87
N SER A 84 18.01 5.57 -7.72
CA SER A 84 18.31 6.32 -8.95
C SER A 84 17.81 7.75 -8.93
N ALA A 85 16.68 8.01 -8.28
CA ALA A 85 16.14 9.35 -8.18
C ALA A 85 17.00 10.21 -7.23
N LYS A 86 17.13 11.50 -7.56
CA LYS A 86 17.93 12.44 -6.75
C LYS A 86 17.21 12.72 -5.42
N PRO A 87 17.93 12.79 -4.28
CA PRO A 87 17.34 13.09 -2.98
C PRO A 87 17.10 14.59 -2.77
N ASP A 88 16.46 15.23 -3.74
CA ASP A 88 16.25 16.69 -3.77
C ASP A 88 14.78 17.09 -3.53
N GLY A 89 13.87 16.13 -3.33
CA GLY A 89 12.45 16.37 -3.13
C GLY A 89 11.68 16.68 -4.41
N LEU A 90 12.29 16.55 -5.60
CA LEU A 90 11.62 16.73 -6.90
C LEU A 90 11.14 15.41 -7.52
N SER A 91 11.24 14.30 -6.78
CA SER A 91 10.71 13.01 -7.19
C SER A 91 10.05 12.31 -6.02
N PHE A 92 8.84 11.83 -6.21
CA PHE A 92 8.18 10.89 -5.31
C PHE A 92 7.35 9.90 -6.15
N GLY A 93 6.76 8.89 -5.53
CA GLY A 93 5.94 7.98 -6.32
C GLY A 93 5.27 6.92 -5.49
N ILE A 94 4.61 6.01 -6.17
CA ILE A 94 3.82 4.91 -5.60
C ILE A 94 4.30 3.57 -6.15
N PHE A 95 4.39 2.60 -5.26
CA PHE A 95 4.56 1.18 -5.59
C PHE A 95 3.67 0.31 -4.70
N ASN A 96 3.57 -0.98 -5.00
CA ASN A 96 2.81 -1.92 -4.18
C ASN A 96 3.54 -2.19 -2.86
N GLY A 97 2.93 -1.79 -1.75
CA GLY A 97 3.49 -1.95 -0.41
C GLY A 97 3.71 -3.41 0.03
N ALA A 98 3.15 -4.40 -0.67
CA ALA A 98 3.47 -5.81 -0.44
C ALA A 98 4.97 -6.11 -0.62
N LEU A 99 5.69 -5.31 -1.43
CA LEU A 99 7.14 -5.40 -1.56
C LEU A 99 7.87 -5.14 -0.22
N ILE A 100 7.28 -4.37 0.68
CA ILE A 100 7.87 -4.08 2.00
C ILE A 100 7.89 -5.36 2.85
N LEU A 101 6.77 -6.09 2.90
CA LEU A 101 6.74 -7.40 3.55
C LEU A 101 7.71 -8.37 2.88
N SER A 102 7.72 -8.42 1.55
CA SER A 102 8.64 -9.27 0.78
C SER A 102 10.11 -8.99 1.14
N GLY A 103 10.51 -7.71 1.25
CA GLY A 103 11.85 -7.32 1.71
C GLY A 103 12.11 -7.70 3.17
N ALA A 104 11.13 -7.50 4.07
CA ALA A 104 11.24 -7.88 5.49
C ALA A 104 11.40 -9.39 5.70
N LEU A 105 10.85 -10.20 4.78
CA LEU A 105 11.00 -11.67 4.74
C LEU A 105 12.29 -12.13 4.05
N GLY A 106 13.12 -11.22 3.56
CA GLY A 106 14.42 -11.55 2.97
C GLY A 106 14.36 -11.97 1.50
N ASN A 107 13.36 -11.56 0.75
CA ASN A 107 13.30 -11.82 -0.68
C ASN A 107 14.48 -11.12 -1.39
N LYS A 108 15.34 -11.94 -1.99
CA LYS A 108 16.56 -11.47 -2.67
C LYS A 108 16.34 -10.55 -3.86
N SER A 109 15.13 -10.53 -4.44
CA SER A 109 14.79 -9.58 -5.51
C SER A 109 14.67 -8.16 -4.99
N VAL A 110 14.37 -7.97 -3.69
CA VAL A 110 14.37 -6.67 -3.00
C VAL A 110 15.76 -6.45 -2.42
N ASP A 111 16.66 -5.94 -3.24
CA ASP A 111 18.10 -5.79 -2.97
C ASP A 111 18.47 -4.45 -2.31
N PHE A 112 17.52 -3.79 -1.67
CA PHE A 112 17.70 -2.54 -0.95
C PHE A 112 16.81 -2.49 0.30
N ASP A 113 17.17 -1.61 1.26
CA ASP A 113 16.44 -1.50 2.51
C ASP A 113 15.23 -0.57 2.36
N MET A 114 14.03 -1.14 2.38
CA MET A 114 12.77 -0.37 2.31
C MET A 114 12.62 0.64 3.46
N ARG A 115 13.31 0.45 4.59
CA ARG A 115 13.26 1.36 5.75
C ARG A 115 13.95 2.69 5.49
N GLU A 116 14.82 2.77 4.47
CA GLU A 116 15.52 4.00 4.08
C GLU A 116 14.64 4.96 3.28
N LEU A 117 13.56 4.46 2.67
CA LEU A 117 12.61 5.31 1.96
C LEU A 117 11.91 6.29 2.92
N GLU A 118 11.64 7.48 2.42
CA GLU A 118 10.87 8.49 3.15
C GLU A 118 9.40 8.39 2.78
N TYR A 119 8.58 7.96 3.73
CA TYR A 119 7.16 7.70 3.54
C TYR A 119 6.34 9.00 3.61
N LEU A 120 5.51 9.24 2.58
CA LEU A 120 4.58 10.38 2.53
C LEU A 120 3.22 10.02 3.13
N GLY A 121 2.74 8.83 2.83
CA GLY A 121 1.46 8.31 3.30
C GLY A 121 0.81 7.32 2.33
N VAL A 122 -0.44 7.01 2.63
CA VAL A 122 -1.34 6.17 1.83
C VAL A 122 -2.64 6.95 1.67
N PRO A 123 -3.22 7.10 0.46
CA PRO A 123 -4.49 7.82 0.29
C PRO A 123 -5.70 6.99 0.74
N VAL A 124 -5.60 5.68 0.62
CA VAL A 124 -6.65 4.73 1.01
C VAL A 124 -6.01 3.40 1.44
N GLN A 125 -6.46 2.90 2.57
CA GLN A 125 -6.16 1.56 3.04
C GLN A 125 -7.11 0.59 2.37
N ASP A 126 -6.62 -0.55 1.88
CA ASP A 126 -7.50 -1.60 1.38
C ASP A 126 -8.16 -2.32 2.56
N SER A 127 -9.49 -2.35 2.57
CA SER A 127 -10.28 -3.02 3.60
C SER A 127 -10.62 -4.44 3.14
N THR A 128 -9.70 -5.38 3.33
CA THR A 128 -9.88 -6.76 2.86
C THR A 128 -11.03 -7.45 3.59
N VAL A 129 -11.94 -8.04 2.83
CA VAL A 129 -13.02 -8.91 3.33
C VAL A 129 -13.06 -10.22 2.54
N CYS A 130 -13.58 -11.28 3.16
CA CYS A 130 -13.90 -12.52 2.45
C CYS A 130 -15.40 -12.60 2.21
N ALA A 131 -15.78 -12.83 0.95
CA ALA A 131 -17.16 -13.00 0.53
C ALA A 131 -17.35 -14.33 -0.19
N LEU A 132 -18.41 -15.01 0.17
CA LEU A 132 -18.74 -16.36 -0.30
C LEU A 132 -20.11 -16.37 -0.96
N ARG A 133 -20.21 -17.09 -2.05
CA ARG A 133 -21.48 -17.39 -2.70
C ARG A 133 -22.34 -18.27 -1.78
N LYS A 134 -23.66 -18.06 -1.81
CA LYS A 134 -24.63 -18.84 -1.03
C LYS A 134 -24.54 -20.34 -1.30
N GLU A 135 -24.23 -20.71 -2.53
CA GLU A 135 -24.07 -22.09 -3.01
C GLU A 135 -22.89 -22.83 -2.34
N SER A 136 -21.96 -22.09 -1.71
CA SER A 136 -20.91 -22.69 -0.88
C SER A 136 -21.44 -23.40 0.37
N GLY A 137 -22.68 -23.12 0.77
CA GLY A 137 -23.24 -23.57 2.03
C GLY A 137 -22.70 -22.84 3.26
N VAL A 138 -21.88 -21.80 3.07
CA VAL A 138 -21.24 -21.02 4.14
C VAL A 138 -21.71 -19.57 4.05
N THR A 139 -22.44 -19.11 5.05
CA THR A 139 -22.96 -17.75 5.17
C THR A 139 -22.44 -16.99 6.39
N ASN A 140 -21.70 -17.69 7.27
CA ASN A 140 -21.06 -17.13 8.47
C ASN A 140 -19.83 -17.94 8.86
N MET A 141 -19.06 -17.44 9.84
CA MET A 141 -17.80 -18.06 10.25
C MET A 141 -17.98 -19.41 10.97
N ASP A 142 -19.06 -19.62 11.71
CA ASP A 142 -19.30 -20.91 12.39
C ASP A 142 -19.47 -22.04 11.36
N GLN A 143 -20.21 -21.78 10.29
CA GLN A 143 -20.35 -22.72 9.18
C GLN A 143 -19.02 -22.93 8.45
N TRP A 144 -18.20 -21.88 8.29
CA TRP A 144 -16.89 -22.02 7.66
C TRP A 144 -15.94 -22.89 8.48
N PHE A 145 -15.89 -22.68 9.80
CA PHE A 145 -15.09 -23.55 10.69
C PHE A 145 -15.59 -25.00 10.69
N ALA A 146 -16.89 -25.21 10.55
CA ALA A 146 -17.53 -26.55 10.54
C ALA A 146 -17.49 -27.23 9.16
N ALA A 147 -17.01 -26.54 8.09
CA ALA A 147 -17.04 -27.06 6.73
C ALA A 147 -16.19 -28.32 6.60
N LYS A 148 -16.78 -29.40 6.14
CA LYS A 148 -16.10 -30.69 5.92
C LYS A 148 -15.34 -30.73 4.61
N THR A 149 -15.78 -29.96 3.62
CA THR A 149 -15.12 -29.79 2.33
C THR A 149 -14.45 -28.41 2.30
N PRO A 150 -13.19 -28.30 1.87
CA PRO A 150 -12.52 -27.02 1.77
C PRO A 150 -13.28 -26.04 0.88
N ILE A 151 -13.33 -24.78 1.31
CA ILE A 151 -13.94 -23.69 0.54
C ILE A 151 -12.98 -23.25 -0.54
N LYS A 152 -13.41 -23.33 -1.81
CA LYS A 152 -12.62 -22.92 -2.97
C LYS A 152 -12.59 -21.39 -3.08
N LEU A 153 -11.46 -20.79 -2.79
CA LEU A 153 -11.24 -19.35 -2.95
C LEU A 153 -10.39 -19.05 -4.18
N GLY A 154 -10.77 -18.05 -4.95
CA GLY A 154 -9.98 -17.58 -6.08
C GLY A 154 -8.83 -16.68 -5.63
N GLY A 155 -7.67 -16.83 -6.28
CA GLY A 155 -6.48 -16.03 -6.08
C GLY A 155 -5.77 -15.73 -7.40
N LEU A 156 -4.89 -14.72 -7.40
CA LEU A 156 -4.13 -14.37 -8.59
C LEU A 156 -2.82 -15.17 -8.66
N SER A 157 -1.92 -14.89 -7.76
CA SER A 157 -0.59 -15.51 -7.69
C SER A 157 0.02 -15.29 -6.30
N PRO A 158 1.05 -16.07 -5.92
CA PRO A 158 1.84 -15.78 -4.74
C PRO A 158 2.39 -14.35 -4.75
N GLY A 159 2.38 -13.67 -3.61
CA GLY A 159 2.76 -12.26 -3.48
C GLY A 159 1.65 -11.28 -3.86
N ASN A 160 0.46 -11.76 -4.20
CA ASN A 160 -0.73 -10.93 -4.39
C ASN A 160 -1.68 -11.09 -3.20
N SER A 161 -2.26 -9.99 -2.74
CA SER A 161 -3.12 -9.96 -1.55
C SER A 161 -4.28 -10.95 -1.59
N THR A 162 -4.92 -11.19 -2.76
CA THR A 162 -6.01 -12.16 -2.89
C THR A 162 -5.59 -13.59 -2.56
N SER A 163 -4.38 -13.97 -2.94
CA SER A 163 -3.80 -15.29 -2.65
C SER A 163 -3.22 -15.35 -1.24
N ASP A 164 -2.44 -14.34 -0.87
CA ASP A 164 -1.69 -14.33 0.38
C ASP A 164 -2.62 -14.29 1.60
N VAL A 165 -3.72 -13.52 1.53
CA VAL A 165 -4.73 -13.48 2.59
C VAL A 165 -5.36 -14.86 2.81
N ALA A 166 -5.72 -15.57 1.75
CA ALA A 166 -6.29 -16.91 1.86
C ALA A 166 -5.32 -17.90 2.54
N ARG A 167 -4.02 -17.86 2.19
CA ARG A 167 -2.97 -18.68 2.82
C ARG A 167 -2.79 -18.36 4.30
N VAL A 168 -2.73 -17.06 4.61
CA VAL A 168 -2.59 -16.59 6.01
C VAL A 168 -3.79 -17.00 6.84
N LEU A 169 -5.02 -16.84 6.33
CA LEU A 169 -6.26 -17.26 7.00
C LEU A 169 -6.30 -18.76 7.23
N SER A 170 -5.96 -19.58 6.22
CA SER A 170 -5.90 -21.03 6.34
C SER A 170 -4.99 -21.45 7.48
N THR A 171 -3.79 -20.85 7.59
CA THR A 171 -2.83 -21.22 8.63
C THR A 171 -3.18 -20.63 9.99
N SER A 172 -3.54 -19.32 10.05
CA SER A 172 -3.72 -18.62 11.32
C SER A 172 -5.03 -18.95 12.03
N LEU A 173 -6.09 -19.21 11.27
CA LEU A 173 -7.42 -19.57 11.80
C LEU A 173 -7.76 -21.05 11.61
N ASN A 174 -6.89 -21.83 10.98
CA ASN A 174 -7.13 -23.23 10.61
C ASN A 174 -8.42 -23.39 9.77
N LEU A 175 -8.65 -22.45 8.85
CA LEU A 175 -9.83 -22.51 7.98
C LEU A 175 -9.60 -23.53 6.85
N PRO A 176 -10.61 -24.37 6.53
CA PRO A 176 -10.55 -25.29 5.42
C PRO A 176 -10.69 -24.53 4.09
N ILE A 177 -9.55 -24.11 3.53
CA ILE A 177 -9.47 -23.35 2.29
C ILE A 177 -8.75 -24.17 1.23
N GLN A 178 -9.33 -24.23 0.02
CA GLN A 178 -8.67 -24.64 -1.21
C GLN A 178 -8.45 -23.40 -2.07
N LEU A 179 -7.24 -22.90 -2.14
CA LEU A 179 -6.89 -21.76 -2.98
C LEU A 179 -6.71 -22.21 -4.43
N VAL A 180 -7.42 -21.56 -5.35
CA VAL A 180 -7.31 -21.76 -6.81
C VAL A 180 -6.71 -20.50 -7.42
N GLU A 181 -5.48 -20.59 -7.92
CA GLU A 181 -4.73 -19.46 -8.46
C GLU A 181 -4.65 -19.47 -9.99
N GLY A 182 -4.15 -18.39 -10.56
CA GLY A 182 -3.93 -18.24 -11.99
C GLY A 182 -4.88 -17.27 -12.67
N TYR A 183 -5.82 -16.69 -11.93
CA TYR A 183 -6.69 -15.64 -12.45
C TYR A 183 -5.90 -14.35 -12.69
N LYS A 184 -6.24 -13.60 -13.76
CA LYS A 184 -5.54 -12.36 -14.13
C LYS A 184 -6.04 -11.14 -13.37
N GLY A 185 -7.23 -11.24 -12.74
CA GLY A 185 -7.82 -10.15 -11.98
C GLY A 185 -9.07 -10.59 -11.20
N THR A 186 -9.52 -9.72 -10.28
CA THR A 186 -10.68 -9.99 -9.42
C THR A 186 -11.98 -10.17 -10.22
N ASN A 187 -12.08 -9.57 -11.43
CA ASN A 187 -13.25 -9.79 -12.28
C ASN A 187 -13.33 -11.22 -12.82
N GLU A 188 -12.20 -11.84 -13.18
CA GLU A 188 -12.19 -13.26 -13.59
C GLU A 188 -12.54 -14.16 -12.40
N ILE A 189 -12.02 -13.87 -11.19
CA ILE A 189 -12.39 -14.58 -9.96
C ILE A 189 -13.90 -14.47 -9.71
N ARG A 190 -14.46 -13.26 -9.86
CA ARG A 190 -15.90 -13.05 -9.73
C ARG A 190 -16.71 -13.91 -10.71
N LEU A 191 -16.34 -13.88 -11.99
CA LEU A 191 -17.03 -14.67 -13.03
C LEU A 191 -16.94 -16.17 -12.73
N ALA A 192 -15.80 -16.68 -12.31
CA ALA A 192 -15.63 -18.07 -11.92
C ALA A 192 -16.48 -18.44 -10.69
N ALA A 193 -16.60 -17.53 -9.72
CA ALA A 193 -17.49 -17.71 -8.58
C ALA A 193 -18.97 -17.68 -8.99
N ASP A 194 -19.37 -16.77 -9.86
CA ASP A 194 -20.74 -16.68 -10.37
C ASP A 194 -21.12 -17.91 -11.23
N ALA A 195 -20.14 -18.54 -11.89
CA ALA A 195 -20.30 -19.80 -12.63
C ALA A 195 -20.29 -21.06 -11.75
N GLY A 196 -20.01 -20.92 -10.43
CA GLY A 196 -19.94 -22.06 -9.49
C GLY A 196 -18.61 -22.83 -9.50
N GLU A 197 -17.59 -22.36 -10.20
CA GLU A 197 -16.25 -22.98 -10.20
C GLU A 197 -15.53 -22.71 -8.86
N LEU A 198 -15.79 -21.54 -8.29
CA LEU A 198 -15.28 -21.08 -6.99
C LEU A 198 -16.45 -20.85 -6.02
N HIS A 199 -16.14 -20.89 -4.72
CA HIS A 199 -17.09 -20.48 -3.69
C HIS A 199 -17.03 -18.98 -3.38
N GLY A 200 -15.94 -18.29 -3.69
CA GLY A 200 -15.73 -16.87 -3.46
C GLY A 200 -14.27 -16.47 -3.43
N ALA A 201 -13.96 -15.39 -2.75
CA ALA A 201 -12.58 -14.93 -2.56
C ALA A 201 -12.48 -13.86 -1.45
N CYS A 202 -11.22 -13.45 -1.15
CA CYS A 202 -10.93 -12.35 -0.25
C CYS A 202 -10.21 -11.23 -1.01
N TRP A 203 -10.82 -10.02 -1.05
CA TRP A 203 -10.19 -8.81 -1.59
C TRP A 203 -10.79 -7.54 -0.99
N ALA A 204 -10.34 -6.36 -1.44
CA ALA A 204 -10.77 -5.07 -0.91
C ALA A 204 -12.29 -4.87 -1.04
N TRP A 205 -12.93 -4.49 0.08
CA TRP A 205 -14.37 -4.22 0.18
C TRP A 205 -14.83 -3.18 -0.83
N GLU A 206 -14.05 -2.15 -1.04
CA GLU A 206 -14.30 -1.03 -1.95
C GLU A 206 -14.56 -1.53 -3.39
N THR A 207 -13.86 -2.57 -3.80
CA THR A 207 -14.02 -3.21 -5.11
C THR A 207 -15.09 -4.30 -5.07
N LEU A 208 -15.15 -5.05 -3.98
CA LEU A 208 -16.05 -6.19 -3.83
C LEU A 208 -17.51 -5.75 -3.84
N LYS A 209 -17.85 -4.68 -3.09
CA LYS A 209 -19.21 -4.12 -3.04
C LYS A 209 -19.73 -3.64 -4.40
N VAL A 210 -18.82 -3.22 -5.30
CA VAL A 210 -19.18 -2.82 -6.66
C VAL A 210 -19.33 -4.05 -7.55
N ALA A 211 -18.41 -5.03 -7.43
CA ALA A 211 -18.43 -6.24 -8.25
C ALA A 211 -19.69 -7.09 -8.04
N TRP A 212 -20.21 -7.14 -6.80
CA TRP A 212 -21.42 -7.86 -6.42
C TRP A 212 -22.52 -6.94 -5.85
N ALA A 213 -22.67 -5.74 -6.43
CA ALA A 213 -23.60 -4.71 -5.96
C ALA A 213 -25.04 -5.18 -5.82
N ASN A 214 -25.50 -6.11 -6.66
CA ASN A 214 -26.83 -6.71 -6.61
C ASN A 214 -26.87 -8.02 -5.81
N ALA A 215 -25.83 -8.84 -5.89
CA ALA A 215 -25.79 -10.15 -5.28
C ALA A 215 -25.68 -10.11 -3.75
N ILE A 216 -24.98 -9.10 -3.19
CA ILE A 216 -24.86 -8.92 -1.75
C ILE A 216 -26.21 -8.56 -1.11
N PRO A 217 -26.95 -7.53 -1.55
CA PRO A 217 -28.26 -7.23 -1.00
C PRO A 217 -29.30 -8.35 -1.21
N ALA A 218 -29.16 -9.12 -2.28
CA ALA A 218 -30.01 -10.28 -2.55
C ALA A 218 -29.68 -11.52 -1.68
N GLY A 219 -28.59 -11.48 -0.90
CA GLY A 219 -28.12 -12.61 -0.09
C GLY A 219 -27.54 -13.77 -0.91
N GLU A 220 -27.24 -13.56 -2.17
CA GLU A 220 -26.55 -14.52 -3.03
C GLU A 220 -25.05 -14.58 -2.76
N VAL A 221 -24.48 -13.48 -2.28
CA VAL A 221 -23.11 -13.36 -1.80
C VAL A 221 -23.12 -12.84 -0.37
N ASN A 222 -22.43 -13.54 0.52
CA ASN A 222 -22.35 -13.20 1.93
C ASN A 222 -20.93 -12.77 2.28
N VAL A 223 -20.77 -11.58 2.86
CA VAL A 223 -19.51 -11.15 3.47
C VAL A 223 -19.42 -11.82 4.83
N VAL A 224 -18.47 -12.73 5.00
CA VAL A 224 -18.38 -13.60 6.18
C VAL A 224 -17.25 -13.24 7.14
N LEU A 225 -16.23 -12.51 6.67
CA LEU A 225 -15.05 -12.18 7.47
C LEU A 225 -14.45 -10.85 7.04
N GLN A 226 -14.03 -10.03 8.01
CA GLN A 226 -13.22 -8.84 7.81
C GLN A 226 -11.76 -9.15 8.18
N VAL A 227 -10.83 -8.85 7.28
CA VAL A 227 -9.37 -8.99 7.49
C VAL A 227 -8.75 -7.60 7.54
N THR A 228 -9.13 -6.85 8.56
CA THR A 228 -8.81 -5.43 8.75
C THR A 228 -8.35 -5.14 10.17
N ALA A 229 -7.64 -4.02 10.35
CA ALA A 229 -7.22 -3.57 11.69
C ALA A 229 -8.37 -2.96 12.50
N LYS A 230 -9.37 -2.42 11.82
CA LYS A 230 -10.58 -1.82 12.43
C LYS A 230 -11.81 -2.31 11.69
N LYS A 231 -12.92 -2.42 12.43
CA LYS A 231 -14.21 -2.85 11.87
C LYS A 231 -14.72 -1.85 10.83
N ILE A 232 -15.17 -2.36 9.70
CA ILE A 232 -15.81 -1.56 8.65
C ILE A 232 -17.22 -1.21 9.14
N PRO A 233 -17.61 0.08 9.21
CA PRO A 233 -18.92 0.48 9.75
C PRO A 233 -20.11 -0.18 9.03
N GLU A 234 -20.03 -0.31 7.71
CA GLU A 234 -21.07 -0.95 6.88
C GLU A 234 -21.23 -2.46 7.16
N LEU A 235 -20.20 -3.09 7.77
CA LEU A 235 -20.13 -4.52 8.05
C LEU A 235 -20.03 -4.80 9.55
N ALA A 236 -20.69 -3.99 10.38
CA ALA A 236 -20.59 -4.06 11.84
C ALA A 236 -20.90 -5.45 12.44
N SER A 237 -21.78 -6.22 11.80
CA SER A 237 -22.15 -7.58 12.22
C SER A 237 -21.18 -8.67 11.76
N VAL A 238 -20.29 -8.38 10.80
CA VAL A 238 -19.33 -9.35 10.28
C VAL A 238 -18.13 -9.41 11.23
N PRO A 239 -17.67 -10.60 11.67
CA PRO A 239 -16.55 -10.72 12.59
C PRO A 239 -15.22 -10.33 11.93
N MET A 240 -14.26 -9.90 12.75
CA MET A 240 -12.89 -9.62 12.32
C MET A 240 -12.01 -10.85 12.53
N ALA A 241 -11.08 -11.10 11.60
CA ALA A 241 -10.12 -12.20 11.71
C ALA A 241 -9.30 -12.14 13.01
N LEU A 242 -8.95 -10.93 13.47
CA LEU A 242 -8.22 -10.74 14.73
C LEU A 242 -9.02 -11.17 15.98
N GLU A 243 -10.34 -11.04 15.95
CA GLU A 243 -11.23 -11.47 17.03
C GLU A 243 -11.31 -13.01 17.12
N LEU A 244 -11.14 -13.70 15.99
CA LEU A 244 -11.20 -15.16 15.88
C LEU A 244 -9.86 -15.85 16.15
N ALA A 245 -8.76 -15.10 16.18
CA ALA A 245 -7.42 -15.64 16.42
C ALA A 245 -7.27 -16.11 17.89
N LYS A 246 -7.00 -17.42 18.07
CA LYS A 246 -6.91 -18.05 19.40
C LYS A 246 -5.55 -17.88 20.08
N THR A 247 -4.51 -17.54 19.34
CA THR A 247 -3.14 -17.39 19.85
C THR A 247 -2.55 -16.07 19.44
N GLU A 248 -1.55 -15.58 20.20
CA GLU A 248 -0.82 -14.36 19.83
C GLU A 248 -0.05 -14.55 18.52
N GLU A 249 0.48 -15.76 18.29
CA GLU A 249 1.14 -16.07 17.02
C GLU A 249 0.17 -15.92 15.83
N ALA A 250 -1.07 -16.44 15.96
CA ALA A 250 -2.09 -16.29 14.92
C ALA A 250 -2.43 -14.81 14.66
N ARG A 251 -2.50 -13.98 15.73
CA ARG A 251 -2.71 -12.53 15.60
C ARG A 251 -1.55 -11.86 14.87
N LEU A 252 -0.32 -12.20 15.22
CA LEU A 252 0.88 -11.66 14.55
C LEU A 252 0.93 -12.05 13.08
N LEU A 253 0.62 -13.30 12.75
CA LEU A 253 0.58 -13.78 11.36
C LEU A 253 -0.51 -13.06 10.55
N LEU A 254 -1.71 -12.91 11.10
CA LEU A 254 -2.80 -12.16 10.46
C LEU A 254 -2.42 -10.69 10.25
N LYS A 255 -1.88 -10.06 11.31
CA LYS A 255 -1.48 -8.66 11.23
C LYS A 255 -0.38 -8.45 10.18
N ALA A 256 0.73 -9.16 10.29
CA ALA A 256 1.89 -8.95 9.46
C ALA A 256 1.77 -9.54 8.05
N GLY A 257 1.00 -10.63 7.87
CA GLY A 257 0.87 -11.32 6.59
C GLY A 257 -0.31 -10.89 5.74
N ALA A 258 -1.33 -10.24 6.35
CA ALA A 258 -2.55 -9.88 5.63
C ALA A 258 -2.97 -8.41 5.88
N ILE A 259 -3.08 -7.97 7.12
CA ILE A 259 -3.70 -6.68 7.47
C ILE A 259 -2.76 -5.51 7.18
N ASP A 260 -1.52 -5.54 7.70
CA ASP A 260 -0.56 -4.45 7.50
C ASP A 260 -0.18 -4.28 6.02
N PRO A 261 0.09 -5.36 5.24
CA PRO A 261 0.32 -5.22 3.81
C PRO A 261 -0.86 -4.63 3.04
N ALA A 262 -2.10 -4.99 3.40
CA ALA A 262 -3.30 -4.42 2.78
C ALA A 262 -3.43 -2.92 3.08
N ALA A 263 -3.13 -2.49 4.32
CA ALA A 263 -3.20 -1.09 4.70
C ALA A 263 -2.24 -0.19 3.93
N ILE A 264 -1.11 -0.73 3.44
CA ILE A 264 -0.06 0.04 2.77
C ILE A 264 0.10 -0.31 1.28
N VAL A 265 -0.85 -0.99 0.66
CA VAL A 265 -0.80 -1.36 -0.78
C VAL A 265 -0.48 -0.15 -1.66
N ARG A 266 -1.10 1.02 -1.38
CA ARG A 266 -0.92 2.25 -2.16
C ARG A 266 0.04 3.22 -1.49
N VAL A 267 1.23 2.75 -1.16
CA VAL A 267 2.21 3.55 -0.43
C VAL A 267 2.91 4.58 -1.33
N TYR A 268 2.88 5.84 -0.89
CA TYR A 268 3.64 6.93 -1.51
C TYR A 268 4.91 7.20 -0.72
N VAL A 269 6.01 7.30 -1.46
CA VAL A 269 7.34 7.53 -0.90
C VAL A 269 8.11 8.56 -1.71
N THR A 270 9.08 9.21 -1.07
CA THR A 270 10.16 9.92 -1.75
C THR A 270 11.50 9.24 -1.45
N THR A 271 12.56 9.74 -2.07
CA THR A 271 13.90 9.14 -2.03
C THR A 271 14.49 9.13 -0.62
N PRO A 272 15.34 8.17 -0.29
CA PRO A 272 16.14 8.23 0.93
C PRO A 272 16.91 9.55 1.02
N ARG A 273 17.08 10.07 2.22
CA ARG A 273 17.86 11.30 2.49
C ARG A 273 17.29 12.57 1.83
N THR A 274 16.03 12.57 1.40
CA THR A 274 15.34 13.82 1.03
C THR A 274 15.47 14.83 2.18
N PRO A 275 15.85 16.10 1.95
CA PRO A 275 15.96 17.11 2.99
C PRO A 275 14.70 17.21 3.83
N LYS A 276 14.85 17.29 5.17
CA LYS A 276 13.73 17.21 6.13
C LYS A 276 12.65 18.27 5.89
N ASP A 277 13.04 19.47 5.52
CA ASP A 277 12.14 20.57 5.17
C ASP A 277 11.28 20.23 3.95
N ARG A 278 11.88 19.65 2.91
CA ARG A 278 11.19 19.22 1.69
C ARG A 278 10.30 18.00 1.93
N LEU A 279 10.77 17.05 2.73
CA LEU A 279 9.94 15.92 3.16
C LEU A 279 8.69 16.40 3.89
N GLN A 280 8.84 17.33 4.81
CA GLN A 280 7.71 17.89 5.56
C GLN A 280 6.72 18.63 4.66
N ILE A 281 7.22 19.38 3.67
CA ILE A 281 6.38 20.04 2.66
C ILE A 281 5.58 19.01 1.86
N LEU A 282 6.24 17.95 1.35
CA LEU A 282 5.57 16.90 0.59
C LEU A 282 4.54 16.14 1.42
N ARG A 283 4.84 15.80 2.67
CA ARG A 283 3.90 15.16 3.61
C ARG A 283 2.69 16.04 3.90
N SER A 284 2.93 17.33 4.15
CA SER A 284 1.86 18.31 4.38
C SER A 284 0.97 18.47 3.15
N ALA A 285 1.57 18.60 1.97
CA ALA A 285 0.84 18.73 0.71
C ALA A 285 0.02 17.46 0.41
N PHE A 286 0.59 16.26 0.64
CA PHE A 286 -0.12 14.99 0.52
C PHE A 286 -1.35 14.95 1.42
N ALA A 287 -1.20 15.24 2.72
CA ALA A 287 -2.30 15.22 3.67
C ALA A 287 -3.38 16.27 3.35
N ARG A 288 -2.98 17.49 2.98
CA ARG A 288 -3.91 18.56 2.59
C ARG A 288 -4.68 18.25 1.32
N THR A 289 -4.04 17.55 0.35
CA THR A 289 -4.72 17.11 -0.87
C THR A 289 -5.89 16.18 -0.55
N LEU A 290 -5.72 15.25 0.38
CA LEU A 290 -6.75 14.28 0.75
C LEU A 290 -7.95 14.88 1.47
N THR A 291 -7.83 16.11 1.97
CA THR A 291 -8.92 16.87 2.59
C THR A 291 -9.39 18.07 1.75
N ASP A 292 -8.77 18.28 0.59
CA ASP A 292 -9.13 19.36 -0.32
C ASP A 292 -10.52 19.13 -0.93
N PRO A 293 -11.46 20.10 -0.83
CA PRO A 293 -12.81 19.89 -1.33
C PRO A 293 -12.92 19.55 -2.81
N GLU A 294 -12.04 20.10 -3.66
CA GLU A 294 -12.03 19.82 -5.10
C GLU A 294 -11.53 18.38 -5.36
N PHE A 295 -10.47 17.95 -4.66
CA PHE A 295 -10.00 16.57 -4.73
C PHE A 295 -11.06 15.59 -4.22
N VAL A 296 -11.69 15.87 -3.07
CA VAL A 296 -12.73 15.01 -2.49
C VAL A 296 -13.93 14.89 -3.44
N ALA A 297 -14.35 15.99 -4.08
CA ALA A 297 -15.41 15.96 -5.08
C ALA A 297 -15.03 15.13 -6.31
N GLU A 298 -13.80 15.27 -6.81
CA GLU A 298 -13.30 14.48 -7.93
C GLU A 298 -13.18 12.99 -7.55
N ALA A 299 -12.61 12.68 -6.39
CA ALA A 299 -12.50 11.33 -5.88
C ALA A 299 -13.87 10.65 -5.78
N LYS A 300 -14.87 11.32 -5.21
CA LYS A 300 -16.24 10.82 -5.12
C LYS A 300 -16.82 10.54 -6.52
N LYS A 301 -16.64 11.44 -7.48
CA LYS A 301 -17.12 11.26 -8.87
C LYS A 301 -16.43 10.09 -9.56
N ALA A 302 -15.14 9.85 -9.26
CA ALA A 302 -14.36 8.76 -9.81
C ALA A 302 -14.46 7.46 -8.98
N THR A 303 -15.29 7.42 -7.95
CA THR A 303 -15.45 6.28 -7.02
C THR A 303 -14.12 5.88 -6.36
N LEU A 304 -13.31 6.88 -6.01
CA LEU A 304 -12.06 6.70 -5.26
C LEU A 304 -12.33 6.95 -3.77
N ASP A 305 -12.18 5.92 -2.97
CA ASP A 305 -12.32 6.02 -1.52
C ASP A 305 -11.12 6.76 -0.89
N ILE A 306 -11.36 7.47 0.21
CA ILE A 306 -10.32 8.17 0.97
C ILE A 306 -10.36 7.66 2.41
N ASN A 307 -9.30 6.96 2.82
CA ASN A 307 -9.09 6.43 4.17
C ASN A 307 -7.58 6.41 4.45
N PRO A 308 -6.98 7.58 4.73
CA PRO A 308 -5.53 7.74 4.67
C PRO A 308 -4.79 7.19 5.89
N LEU A 309 -3.50 6.88 5.66
CA LEU A 309 -2.46 6.85 6.67
C LEU A 309 -1.44 7.95 6.36
N ASN A 310 -0.94 8.64 7.40
CA ASN A 310 0.16 9.57 7.24
C ASN A 310 1.51 8.85 7.15
N GLY A 311 2.58 9.59 6.80
CA GLY A 311 3.91 8.99 6.61
C GLY A 311 4.49 8.32 7.85
N ASP A 312 4.19 8.82 9.04
CA ASP A 312 4.68 8.26 10.30
C ASP A 312 3.94 6.97 10.68
N GLU A 313 2.63 6.90 10.41
CA GLU A 313 1.84 5.67 10.58
C GLU A 313 2.33 4.58 9.63
N VAL A 314 2.60 4.92 8.36
CA VAL A 314 3.19 3.98 7.40
C VAL A 314 4.57 3.53 7.86
N LYS A 315 5.44 4.46 8.28
CA LYS A 315 6.78 4.14 8.78
C LYS A 315 6.74 3.19 9.96
N LYS A 316 5.78 3.37 10.87
CA LYS A 316 5.56 2.46 11.99
C LYS A 316 5.22 1.05 11.52
N ILE A 317 4.31 0.90 10.55
CA ILE A 317 3.97 -0.42 9.97
C ILE A 317 5.22 -1.07 9.39
N VAL A 318 5.99 -0.32 8.58
CA VAL A 318 7.24 -0.81 7.99
C VAL A 318 8.22 -1.28 9.06
N ASP A 319 8.47 -0.46 10.07
CA ASP A 319 9.40 -0.81 11.15
C ASP A 319 8.93 -2.05 11.93
N ASP A 320 7.64 -2.19 12.18
CA ASP A 320 7.04 -3.35 12.85
C ASP A 320 7.25 -4.63 12.02
N LEU A 321 7.06 -4.58 10.68
CA LEU A 321 7.32 -5.70 9.78
C LEU A 321 8.80 -6.14 9.81
N PHE A 322 9.73 -5.19 9.83
CA PHE A 322 11.16 -5.52 9.89
C PHE A 322 11.62 -6.01 11.28
N LYS A 323 10.89 -5.67 12.36
CA LYS A 323 11.13 -6.12 13.74
C LYS A 323 10.56 -7.49 14.08
N LEU A 324 9.78 -8.11 13.18
CA LEU A 324 9.27 -9.47 13.39
C LEU A 324 10.39 -10.43 13.78
N SER A 325 10.11 -11.31 14.74
CA SER A 325 11.06 -12.33 15.15
C SER A 325 11.41 -13.28 14.00
N PRO A 326 12.62 -13.87 13.99
CA PRO A 326 13.00 -14.82 12.94
C PRO A 326 12.00 -15.98 12.78
N GLY A 327 11.42 -16.47 13.88
CA GLY A 327 10.40 -17.53 13.83
C GLY A 327 9.14 -17.11 13.08
N VAL A 328 8.60 -15.91 13.34
CA VAL A 328 7.45 -15.38 12.63
C VAL A 328 7.77 -15.12 11.16
N LYS A 329 8.94 -14.55 10.86
CA LYS A 329 9.39 -14.32 9.48
C LYS A 329 9.48 -15.62 8.69
N ASN A 330 10.11 -16.64 9.26
CA ASN A 330 10.25 -17.94 8.60
C ASN A 330 8.89 -18.61 8.35
N LYS A 331 7.97 -18.49 9.33
CA LYS A 331 6.63 -19.05 9.20
C LYS A 331 5.83 -18.31 8.12
N LEU A 332 5.85 -16.97 8.10
CA LEU A 332 5.22 -16.18 7.04
C LEU A 332 5.83 -16.48 5.67
N ALA A 333 7.14 -16.55 5.56
CA ALA A 333 7.81 -16.91 4.30
C ALA A 333 7.34 -18.28 3.79
N GLY A 334 7.23 -19.28 4.69
CA GLY A 334 6.70 -20.61 4.36
C GLY A 334 5.23 -20.57 3.91
N ILE A 335 4.38 -19.81 4.61
CA ILE A 335 2.95 -19.66 4.25
C ILE A 335 2.81 -18.99 2.87
N LEU A 336 3.53 -17.91 2.62
CA LEU A 336 3.39 -17.12 1.39
C LEU A 336 4.06 -17.79 0.17
N ALA A 337 5.07 -18.64 0.39
CA ALA A 337 5.71 -19.41 -0.66
C ALA A 337 4.99 -20.74 -1.00
N ALA A 338 4.00 -21.16 -0.21
CA ALA A 338 3.26 -22.40 -0.44
C ALA A 338 2.57 -22.36 -1.81
N LYS A 339 2.79 -23.42 -2.61
CA LYS A 339 2.15 -23.61 -3.93
C LYS A 339 0.77 -24.22 -3.78
#